data_414d9e118b64d5f8bc59342f3ae33c1f
#
_entry.id   414d9e118b64d5f8bc59342f3ae33c1f
#
_cell.length_a   1.000
_cell.length_b   1.000
_cell.length_c   1.000
_cell.angle_alpha   90.00
_cell.angle_beta   90.00
_cell.angle_gamma   90.00
#
_symmetry.space_group_name_H-M   'P 1'
#
loop_
_entity.id
_entity.type
_entity.pdbx_description
1 polymer ?
#
loop_
_entity_poly.entity_id
_entity_poly.type
_entity_poly.pdbx_seq_one_letter_code
_entity_poly.pdbx_strand_id
1 'polypeptide(L)'
;MPRQSLANTPALYESCLIEAYNLKAAIDYQLGNADDAKESLNEMPPREDEELDSVTLHNLALVNIEKDPDDSFKKLNFLLKNPPCPPEALANLLILYCKYEQYDLAHDVLSENEDLKSKYLSEEEISYITALSMMRTSKEAAYESLDRLGKIYRDLIEKQHKLMKDNKNNTDKNFFSKIVNSYESILQKYLPVITAQAKIFWDLGNYETVESILKSNEIQDIYNENQTWKINMGHAYFIQETYFNEAIKYYLDVYNNATDILSIPASVVANLCVSLIMLQENEQAQDIIKQVEEEEAKAMAQNPEGQYFHVCIVNLIVGTLYCAKGNYEFGISRILVSFQNFRKRMNMDTWYYAKRCFLSLIENLAKQILCIPDKLFIELLNF
;
A
#
# COMPACT_ATOMS: atom_id res chain seq x y z
N MET A 1 6.15 22.57 40.26
CA MET A 1 4.81 22.03 40.03
C MET A 1 4.63 21.93 38.54
N PRO A 2 4.33 20.78 37.96
CA PRO A 2 4.00 20.70 36.54
C PRO A 2 2.75 21.57 36.33
N ARG A 3 2.75 22.39 35.26
CA ARG A 3 1.58 23.13 34.85
C ARG A 3 0.57 22.08 34.37
N GLN A 4 -0.46 21.83 35.17
CA GLN A 4 -1.61 21.08 34.66
C GLN A 4 -2.14 21.82 33.44
N SER A 5 -2.20 21.13 32.30
CA SER A 5 -2.78 21.66 31.08
C SER A 5 -4.22 22.05 31.42
N LEU A 6 -4.62 23.27 31.09
CA LEU A 6 -6.00 23.78 31.26
C LEU A 6 -7.04 22.90 30.51
N ALA A 7 -6.57 22.05 29.65
CA ALA A 7 -7.37 21.14 28.81
C ALA A 7 -7.77 19.83 29.51
N ASN A 8 -7.11 19.45 30.61
CA ASN A 8 -7.41 18.19 31.32
C ASN A 8 -8.29 18.46 32.57
N THR A 9 -9.48 19.02 32.35
CA THR A 9 -10.44 19.35 33.39
C THR A 9 -11.57 18.30 33.45
N PRO A 10 -12.19 18.07 34.66
CA PRO A 10 -13.38 17.21 34.74
C PRO A 10 -14.48 17.57 33.74
N ALA A 11 -14.68 18.86 33.51
CA ALA A 11 -15.67 19.36 32.55
C ALA A 11 -15.42 18.89 31.10
N LEU A 12 -14.16 18.67 30.69
CA LEU A 12 -13.82 18.13 29.39
C LEU A 12 -14.34 16.70 29.24
N TYR A 13 -14.13 15.86 30.23
CA TYR A 13 -14.59 14.47 30.24
C TYR A 13 -16.11 14.34 30.36
N GLU A 14 -16.76 15.23 31.10
CA GLU A 14 -18.23 15.26 31.23
C GLU A 14 -18.92 15.74 29.95
N SER A 15 -18.22 16.48 29.08
CA SER A 15 -18.80 17.06 27.85
C SER A 15 -18.91 16.06 26.68
N CYS A 16 -18.34 14.86 26.77
CA CYS A 16 -18.20 13.89 25.67
C CYS A 16 -17.52 14.47 24.41
N LEU A 17 -16.76 15.55 24.56
CA LEU A 17 -16.12 16.25 23.45
C LEU A 17 -14.99 15.39 22.84
N ILE A 18 -14.24 14.69 23.66
CA ILE A 18 -13.15 13.80 23.24
C ILE A 18 -13.70 12.67 22.38
N GLU A 19 -14.78 12.03 22.83
CA GLU A 19 -15.45 10.96 22.13
C GLU A 19 -16.02 11.43 20.79
N ALA A 20 -16.58 12.66 20.74
CA ALA A 20 -17.13 13.24 19.54
C ALA A 20 -16.05 13.49 18.48
N TYR A 21 -14.90 14.03 18.85
CA TYR A 21 -13.76 14.24 17.94
C TYR A 21 -13.15 12.89 17.48
N ASN A 22 -13.01 11.92 18.37
CA ASN A 22 -12.54 10.58 17.99
C ASN A 22 -13.49 9.92 17.01
N LEU A 23 -14.80 10.03 17.22
CA LEU A 23 -15.81 9.49 16.29
C LEU A 23 -15.73 10.21 14.93
N LYS A 24 -15.64 11.54 14.92
CA LYS A 24 -15.48 12.30 13.67
C LYS A 24 -14.24 11.86 12.92
N ALA A 25 -13.08 11.80 13.58
CA ALA A 25 -11.84 11.36 12.97
C ALA A 25 -11.92 9.92 12.44
N ALA A 26 -12.58 9.00 13.16
CA ALA A 26 -12.77 7.63 12.70
C ALA A 26 -13.65 7.54 11.44
N ILE A 27 -14.70 8.37 11.35
CA ILE A 27 -15.56 8.44 10.16
C ILE A 27 -14.76 8.99 8.98
N ASP A 28 -14.05 10.11 9.15
CA ASP A 28 -13.24 10.72 8.10
C ASP A 28 -12.17 9.75 7.59
N TYR A 29 -11.52 9.01 8.49
CA TYR A 29 -10.54 8.00 8.14
C TYR A 29 -11.15 6.83 7.33
N GLN A 30 -12.34 6.35 7.71
CA GLN A 30 -13.04 5.29 6.96
C GLN A 30 -13.53 5.75 5.59
N LEU A 31 -13.81 7.05 5.42
CA LEU A 31 -14.14 7.64 4.13
C LEU A 31 -12.92 7.89 3.23
N GLY A 32 -11.71 7.60 3.72
CA GLY A 32 -10.46 7.81 3.01
C GLY A 32 -9.88 9.23 3.13
N ASN A 33 -10.48 10.08 3.97
CA ASN A 33 -10.07 11.47 4.19
C ASN A 33 -9.08 11.56 5.36
N ALA A 34 -7.84 11.09 5.14
CA ALA A 34 -6.83 11.04 6.22
C ALA A 34 -6.45 12.43 6.76
N ASP A 35 -6.45 13.46 5.91
CA ASP A 35 -6.14 14.83 6.32
C ASP A 35 -7.25 15.42 7.21
N ASP A 36 -8.52 15.21 6.86
CA ASP A 36 -9.67 15.65 7.67
C ASP A 36 -9.71 14.92 9.03
N ALA A 37 -9.39 13.62 9.03
CA ALA A 37 -9.27 12.84 10.26
C ALA A 37 -8.19 13.42 11.18
N LYS A 38 -7.05 13.82 10.62
CA LYS A 38 -5.95 14.45 11.34
C LYS A 38 -6.33 15.82 11.88
N GLU A 39 -7.01 16.65 11.09
CA GLU A 39 -7.49 17.95 11.51
C GLU A 39 -8.46 17.80 12.69
N SER A 40 -9.39 16.85 12.61
CA SER A 40 -10.33 16.55 13.70
C SER A 40 -9.65 16.17 15.00
N LEU A 41 -8.57 15.39 14.95
CA LEU A 41 -7.78 15.05 16.15
C LEU A 41 -6.98 16.25 16.69
N ASN A 42 -6.50 17.14 15.80
CA ASN A 42 -5.76 18.35 16.18
C ASN A 42 -6.68 19.46 16.75
N GLU A 43 -7.96 19.45 16.41
CA GLU A 43 -8.97 20.37 16.98
C GLU A 43 -9.29 20.05 18.45
N MET A 44 -8.91 18.87 18.94
CA MET A 44 -9.07 18.56 20.36
C MET A 44 -8.27 19.53 21.26
N PRO A 45 -8.76 19.80 22.47
CA PRO A 45 -7.98 20.57 23.44
C PRO A 45 -6.58 19.96 23.62
N PRO A 46 -5.51 20.77 23.52
CA PRO A 46 -4.14 20.27 23.56
C PRO A 46 -3.84 19.61 24.90
N ARG A 47 -3.34 18.38 24.85
CA ARG A 47 -2.92 17.55 25.98
C ARG A 47 -1.56 16.92 25.67
N GLU A 48 -0.80 16.59 26.70
CA GLU A 48 0.43 15.82 26.54
C GLU A 48 0.09 14.34 26.30
N ASP A 49 0.96 13.60 25.62
CA ASP A 49 0.73 12.18 25.26
C ASP A 49 0.38 11.31 26.47
N GLU A 50 0.97 11.60 27.64
CA GLU A 50 0.72 10.91 28.91
C GLU A 50 -0.68 11.18 29.49
N GLU A 51 -1.32 12.26 29.08
CA GLU A 51 -2.66 12.69 29.50
C GLU A 51 -3.76 12.25 28.52
N LEU A 52 -3.38 11.67 27.38
CA LEU A 52 -4.33 11.22 26.37
C LEU A 52 -5.02 9.93 26.81
N ASP A 53 -6.30 9.83 26.49
CA ASP A 53 -7.03 8.57 26.59
C ASP A 53 -6.53 7.58 25.53
N SER A 54 -6.74 6.29 25.80
CA SER A 54 -6.22 5.20 24.94
C SER A 54 -6.76 5.22 23.51
N VAL A 55 -7.99 5.71 23.29
CA VAL A 55 -8.60 5.80 21.95
C VAL A 55 -7.97 6.96 21.17
N THR A 56 -7.81 8.12 21.78
CA THR A 56 -7.14 9.26 21.12
C THR A 56 -5.70 8.92 20.76
N LEU A 57 -4.95 8.30 21.69
CA LEU A 57 -3.57 7.91 21.45
C LEU A 57 -3.45 6.91 20.28
N HIS A 58 -4.36 5.92 20.24
CA HIS A 58 -4.45 4.96 19.15
C HIS A 58 -4.76 5.64 17.80
N ASN A 59 -5.76 6.50 17.75
CA ASN A 59 -6.16 7.19 16.53
C ASN A 59 -5.07 8.12 16.02
N LEU A 60 -4.39 8.85 16.90
CA LEU A 60 -3.23 9.69 16.54
C LEU A 60 -2.08 8.86 15.96
N ALA A 61 -1.81 7.68 16.53
CA ALA A 61 -0.78 6.79 16.02
C ALA A 61 -1.11 6.33 14.59
N LEU A 62 -2.36 5.93 14.31
CA LEU A 62 -2.77 5.47 12.98
C LEU A 62 -2.71 6.57 11.92
N VAL A 63 -3.22 7.76 12.24
CA VAL A 63 -3.30 8.87 11.29
C VAL A 63 -1.91 9.45 10.97
N ASN A 64 -0.96 9.36 11.91
CA ASN A 64 0.40 9.88 11.72
C ASN A 64 1.41 8.83 11.25
N ILE A 65 1.02 7.57 11.05
CA ILE A 65 1.93 6.46 10.71
C ILE A 65 2.78 6.72 9.46
N GLU A 66 2.25 7.40 8.47
CA GLU A 66 2.97 7.71 7.23
C GLU A 66 3.97 8.87 7.42
N LYS A 67 3.69 9.78 8.35
CA LYS A 67 4.54 10.94 8.63
C LYS A 67 5.68 10.60 9.60
N ASP A 68 5.36 9.89 10.67
CA ASP A 68 6.30 9.47 11.71
C ASP A 68 5.97 8.04 12.17
N PRO A 69 6.49 7.02 11.44
CA PRO A 69 6.26 5.63 11.80
C PRO A 69 6.83 5.27 13.18
N ASP A 70 7.99 5.79 13.53
CA ASP A 70 8.69 5.44 14.77
C ASP A 70 7.91 5.90 16.01
N ASP A 71 7.35 7.10 15.99
CA ASP A 71 6.50 7.62 17.05
C ASP A 71 5.18 6.86 17.13
N SER A 72 4.58 6.57 15.99
CA SER A 72 3.34 5.78 15.91
C SER A 72 3.51 4.38 16.48
N PHE A 73 4.59 3.68 16.15
CA PHE A 73 4.90 2.37 16.73
C PHE A 73 5.14 2.45 18.24
N LYS A 74 5.82 3.49 18.75
CA LYS A 74 6.00 3.71 20.18
C LYS A 74 4.67 3.88 20.92
N LYS A 75 3.76 4.68 20.36
CA LYS A 75 2.42 4.92 20.94
C LYS A 75 1.59 3.63 21.00
N LEU A 76 1.56 2.85 19.92
CA LEU A 76 0.84 1.57 19.90
C LEU A 76 1.44 0.54 20.86
N ASN A 77 2.77 0.42 20.93
CA ASN A 77 3.43 -0.45 21.91
C ASN A 77 3.20 0.01 23.36
N PHE A 78 3.15 1.32 23.59
CA PHE A 78 2.81 1.87 24.90
C PHE A 78 1.40 1.46 25.34
N LEU A 79 0.42 1.50 24.41
CA LEU A 79 -0.96 1.08 24.69
C LEU A 79 -1.04 -0.40 25.09
N LEU A 80 -0.29 -1.29 24.44
CA LEU A 80 -0.30 -2.72 24.79
C LEU A 80 0.26 -2.97 26.20
N LYS A 81 1.21 -2.15 26.65
CA LYS A 81 1.85 -2.27 27.97
C LYS A 81 1.04 -1.64 29.09
N ASN A 82 0.11 -0.74 28.78
CA ASN A 82 -0.63 0.06 29.74
C ASN A 82 -2.16 -0.09 29.55
N PRO A 83 -2.81 -1.08 30.19
CA PRO A 83 -4.25 -1.20 30.14
C PRO A 83 -4.97 0.03 30.75
N PRO A 84 -6.17 0.44 30.23
CA PRO A 84 -6.98 -0.26 29.25
C PRO A 84 -6.52 -0.02 27.81
N CYS A 85 -6.36 -1.11 27.04
CA CYS A 85 -5.97 -1.07 25.63
C CYS A 85 -7.21 -1.26 24.74
N PRO A 86 -7.40 -0.44 23.69
CA PRO A 86 -8.43 -0.70 22.69
C PRO A 86 -8.23 -2.09 22.04
N PRO A 87 -9.31 -2.87 21.80
CA PRO A 87 -9.22 -4.20 21.20
C PRO A 87 -8.46 -4.22 19.87
N GLU A 88 -8.63 -3.17 19.09
CA GLU A 88 -8.06 -3.01 17.75
C GLU A 88 -6.55 -2.70 17.76
N ALA A 89 -6.00 -2.23 18.88
CA ALA A 89 -4.61 -1.78 18.95
C ALA A 89 -3.61 -2.91 18.63
N LEU A 90 -3.86 -4.12 19.13
CA LEU A 90 -3.01 -5.27 18.85
C LEU A 90 -3.06 -5.63 17.35
N ALA A 91 -4.27 -5.77 16.80
CA ALA A 91 -4.45 -6.10 15.38
C ALA A 91 -3.80 -5.06 14.47
N ASN A 92 -4.05 -3.77 14.74
CA ASN A 92 -3.49 -2.68 13.95
C ASN A 92 -1.96 -2.62 14.04
N LEU A 93 -1.37 -2.83 15.22
CA LEU A 93 0.08 -2.88 15.36
C LEU A 93 0.69 -4.03 14.56
N LEU A 94 0.10 -5.23 14.62
CA LEU A 94 0.57 -6.38 13.87
C LEU A 94 0.45 -6.19 12.36
N ILE A 95 -0.66 -5.63 11.88
CA ILE A 95 -0.86 -5.29 10.46
C ILE A 95 0.19 -4.27 10.00
N LEU A 96 0.46 -3.24 10.82
CA LEU A 96 1.46 -2.23 10.50
C LEU A 96 2.87 -2.82 10.47
N TYR A 97 3.25 -3.68 11.42
CA TYR A 97 4.54 -4.38 11.35
C TYR A 97 4.65 -5.23 10.08
N CYS A 98 3.58 -5.93 9.68
CA CYS A 98 3.56 -6.68 8.42
C CYS A 98 3.65 -5.75 7.18
N LYS A 99 2.95 -4.60 7.18
CA LYS A 99 3.01 -3.59 6.11
C LYS A 99 4.42 -3.03 5.92
N TYR A 100 5.14 -2.81 7.01
CA TYR A 100 6.54 -2.32 6.99
C TYR A 100 7.58 -3.44 6.94
N GLU A 101 7.16 -4.67 6.66
CA GLU A 101 8.01 -5.88 6.56
C GLU A 101 8.86 -6.17 7.81
N GLN A 102 8.41 -5.70 8.98
CA GLN A 102 9.02 -5.95 10.29
C GLN A 102 8.44 -7.23 10.92
N TYR A 103 8.54 -8.33 10.19
CA TYR A 103 7.91 -9.62 10.57
C TYR A 103 8.41 -10.18 11.90
N ASP A 104 9.68 -9.95 12.23
CA ASP A 104 10.27 -10.40 13.50
C ASP A 104 9.59 -9.70 14.69
N LEU A 105 9.38 -8.38 14.59
CA LEU A 105 8.67 -7.62 15.62
C LEU A 105 7.19 -8.02 15.73
N ALA A 106 6.55 -8.33 14.60
CA ALA A 106 5.18 -8.85 14.61
C ALA A 106 5.11 -10.19 15.35
N HIS A 107 6.07 -11.07 15.14
CA HIS A 107 6.17 -12.36 15.84
C HIS A 107 6.38 -12.19 17.34
N ASP A 108 7.31 -11.32 17.73
CA ASP A 108 7.62 -11.05 19.14
C ASP A 108 6.39 -10.52 19.86
N VAL A 109 5.73 -9.49 19.31
CA VAL A 109 4.51 -8.92 19.89
C VAL A 109 3.38 -9.97 19.98
N LEU A 110 3.24 -10.83 18.98
CA LEU A 110 2.22 -11.88 18.98
C LEU A 110 2.49 -12.94 20.06
N SER A 111 3.76 -13.27 20.33
CA SER A 111 4.16 -14.23 21.34
C SER A 111 4.16 -13.66 22.75
N GLU A 112 4.47 -12.38 22.93
CA GLU A 112 4.46 -11.70 24.23
C GLU A 112 3.05 -11.40 24.76
N ASN A 113 2.03 -11.35 23.87
CA ASN A 113 0.66 -10.94 24.22
C ASN A 113 -0.36 -12.07 24.02
N GLU A 114 -0.08 -13.28 24.51
CA GLU A 114 -0.97 -14.46 24.37
C GLU A 114 -2.40 -14.22 24.89
N ASP A 115 -2.56 -13.52 26.00
CA ASP A 115 -3.87 -13.21 26.59
C ASP A 115 -4.69 -12.27 25.67
N LEU A 116 -4.05 -11.25 25.11
CA LEU A 116 -4.70 -10.31 24.19
C LEU A 116 -5.00 -10.98 22.83
N LYS A 117 -4.08 -11.79 22.33
CA LYS A 117 -4.20 -12.57 21.11
C LYS A 117 -5.44 -13.47 21.16
N SER A 118 -5.59 -14.29 22.22
CA SER A 118 -6.72 -15.20 22.36
C SER A 118 -8.06 -14.48 22.54
N LYS A 119 -8.04 -13.23 23.03
CA LYS A 119 -9.24 -12.45 23.31
C LYS A 119 -9.71 -11.61 22.11
N TYR A 120 -8.80 -11.09 21.31
CA TYR A 120 -9.11 -10.07 20.32
C TYR A 120 -8.85 -10.49 18.86
N LEU A 121 -8.10 -11.58 18.62
CA LEU A 121 -7.81 -12.06 17.28
C LEU A 121 -8.53 -13.37 17.00
N SER A 122 -9.01 -13.54 15.77
CA SER A 122 -9.53 -14.83 15.29
C SER A 122 -8.37 -15.79 14.98
N GLU A 123 -8.69 -17.10 14.94
CA GLU A 123 -7.70 -18.13 14.60
C GLU A 123 -7.13 -17.94 13.20
N GLU A 124 -7.93 -17.43 12.27
CA GLU A 124 -7.53 -17.12 10.90
C GLU A 124 -6.53 -15.95 10.86
N GLU A 125 -6.77 -14.88 11.61
CA GLU A 125 -5.89 -13.72 11.71
C GLU A 125 -4.55 -14.11 12.35
N ILE A 126 -4.58 -14.90 13.41
CA ILE A 126 -3.38 -15.44 14.06
C ILE A 126 -2.58 -16.29 13.06
N SER A 127 -3.26 -17.20 12.35
CA SER A 127 -2.63 -18.07 11.36
C SER A 127 -2.01 -17.29 10.21
N TYR A 128 -2.68 -16.24 9.75
CA TYR A 128 -2.18 -15.36 8.69
C TYR A 128 -0.92 -14.60 9.12
N ILE A 129 -0.96 -13.94 10.28
CA ILE A 129 0.18 -13.16 10.80
C ILE A 129 1.37 -14.08 11.10
N THR A 130 1.11 -15.26 11.67
CA THR A 130 2.15 -16.26 11.91
C THR A 130 2.79 -16.74 10.60
N ALA A 131 1.99 -16.98 9.55
CA ALA A 131 2.50 -17.34 8.25
C ALA A 131 3.36 -16.23 7.63
N LEU A 132 2.95 -14.95 7.77
CA LEU A 132 3.76 -13.81 7.31
C LEU A 132 5.09 -13.72 8.06
N SER A 133 5.11 -13.95 9.38
CA SER A 133 6.35 -13.92 10.17
C SER A 133 7.34 -15.01 9.73
N MET A 134 6.84 -16.15 9.23
CA MET A 134 7.68 -17.24 8.71
C MET A 134 8.23 -16.97 7.30
N MET A 135 7.77 -15.95 6.58
CA MET A 135 8.19 -15.69 5.18
C MET A 135 9.72 -15.47 5.04
N ARG A 136 10.37 -14.95 6.08
CA ARG A 136 11.84 -14.75 6.10
C ARG A 136 12.61 -15.99 6.54
N THR A 137 12.07 -16.76 7.47
CA THR A 137 12.77 -17.90 8.10
C THR A 137 12.55 -19.21 7.36
N SER A 138 11.31 -19.49 6.94
CA SER A 138 10.95 -20.72 6.21
C SER A 138 9.81 -20.45 5.24
N LYS A 139 10.16 -20.20 3.98
CA LYS A 139 9.20 -19.91 2.91
C LYS A 139 8.24 -21.08 2.66
N GLU A 140 8.72 -22.32 2.78
CA GLU A 140 7.91 -23.53 2.61
C GLU A 140 6.84 -23.64 3.69
N ALA A 141 7.21 -23.48 4.96
CA ALA A 141 6.27 -23.53 6.09
C ALA A 141 5.25 -22.38 6.02
N ALA A 142 5.69 -21.18 5.61
CA ALA A 142 4.81 -20.04 5.37
C ALA A 142 3.78 -20.36 4.28
N TYR A 143 4.23 -20.91 3.15
CA TYR A 143 3.36 -21.30 2.04
C TYR A 143 2.33 -22.36 2.46
N GLU A 144 2.76 -23.43 3.16
CA GLU A 144 1.88 -24.48 3.65
C GLU A 144 0.80 -23.94 4.61
N SER A 145 1.18 -22.99 5.47
CA SER A 145 0.24 -22.33 6.39
C SER A 145 -0.78 -21.48 5.64
N LEU A 146 -0.33 -20.68 4.65
CA LEU A 146 -1.19 -19.89 3.79
C LEU A 146 -2.09 -20.78 2.91
N ASP A 147 -1.61 -21.92 2.42
CA ASP A 147 -2.42 -22.84 1.61
C ASP A 147 -3.53 -23.49 2.44
N ARG A 148 -3.23 -23.86 3.70
CA ARG A 148 -4.28 -24.36 4.62
C ARG A 148 -5.36 -23.30 4.86
N LEU A 149 -4.95 -22.06 5.09
CA LEU A 149 -5.87 -20.93 5.28
C LEU A 149 -6.66 -20.65 3.99
N GLY A 150 -6.00 -20.71 2.84
CA GLY A 150 -6.64 -20.56 1.53
C GLY A 150 -7.71 -21.63 1.25
N LYS A 151 -7.48 -22.89 1.67
CA LYS A 151 -8.48 -23.96 1.58
C LYS A 151 -9.73 -23.65 2.41
N ILE A 152 -9.55 -23.15 3.63
CA ILE A 152 -10.68 -22.75 4.50
C ILE A 152 -11.51 -21.65 3.80
N TYR A 153 -10.87 -20.63 3.25
CA TYR A 153 -11.61 -19.56 2.56
C TYR A 153 -12.30 -20.04 1.28
N ARG A 154 -11.68 -20.92 0.48
CA ARG A 154 -12.34 -21.54 -0.69
C ARG A 154 -13.59 -22.31 -0.31
N ASP A 155 -13.52 -23.13 0.73
CA ASP A 155 -14.68 -23.90 1.23
C ASP A 155 -15.81 -22.96 1.72
N LEU A 156 -15.44 -21.84 2.36
CA LEU A 156 -16.43 -20.83 2.79
C LEU A 156 -17.06 -20.10 1.60
N ILE A 157 -16.28 -19.74 0.59
CA ILE A 157 -16.74 -19.10 -0.65
C ILE A 157 -17.72 -20.02 -1.38
N GLU A 158 -17.39 -21.31 -1.53
CA GLU A 158 -18.30 -22.29 -2.16
C GLU A 158 -19.62 -22.45 -1.40
N LYS A 159 -19.57 -22.49 -0.06
CA LYS A 159 -20.78 -22.55 0.78
C LYS A 159 -21.66 -21.32 0.57
N GLN A 160 -21.08 -20.12 0.59
CA GLN A 160 -21.83 -18.89 0.36
C GLN A 160 -22.39 -18.82 -1.08
N HIS A 161 -21.64 -19.27 -2.06
CA HIS A 161 -22.09 -19.31 -3.44
C HIS A 161 -23.27 -20.28 -3.66
N LYS A 162 -23.25 -21.44 -2.97
CA LYS A 162 -24.40 -22.35 -2.95
C LYS A 162 -25.62 -21.70 -2.30
N LEU A 163 -25.43 -21.05 -1.13
CA LEU A 163 -26.52 -20.32 -0.45
C LEU A 163 -27.10 -19.20 -1.32
N MET A 164 -26.27 -18.47 -2.06
CA MET A 164 -26.73 -17.44 -3.00
C MET A 164 -27.55 -18.02 -4.13
N LYS A 165 -27.12 -19.16 -4.72
CA LYS A 165 -27.88 -19.86 -5.78
C LYS A 165 -29.21 -20.39 -5.28
N ASP A 166 -29.25 -21.02 -4.12
CA ASP A 166 -30.45 -21.61 -3.56
C ASP A 166 -31.50 -20.55 -3.16
N ASN A 167 -31.04 -19.35 -2.79
CA ASN A 167 -31.90 -18.24 -2.36
C ASN A 167 -32.13 -17.17 -3.44
N LYS A 168 -31.74 -17.41 -4.68
CA LYS A 168 -31.88 -16.43 -5.77
C LYS A 168 -33.33 -15.98 -6.02
N ASN A 169 -34.32 -16.83 -5.67
CA ASN A 169 -35.73 -16.55 -5.80
C ASN A 169 -36.40 -16.11 -4.48
N ASN A 170 -35.65 -15.92 -3.41
CA ASN A 170 -36.18 -15.50 -2.15
C ASN A 170 -36.56 -14.02 -2.17
N THR A 171 -37.80 -13.69 -1.76
CA THR A 171 -38.35 -12.32 -1.75
C THR A 171 -37.83 -11.47 -0.60
N ASP A 172 -37.12 -12.05 0.37
CA ASP A 172 -36.54 -11.33 1.50
C ASP A 172 -35.20 -10.66 1.12
N LYS A 173 -35.30 -9.38 0.72
CA LYS A 173 -34.14 -8.58 0.34
C LYS A 173 -33.10 -8.42 1.46
N ASN A 174 -33.52 -8.37 2.72
CA ASN A 174 -32.62 -8.22 3.86
C ASN A 174 -31.77 -9.48 4.09
N PHE A 175 -32.37 -10.65 3.89
CA PHE A 175 -31.64 -11.91 4.00
C PHE A 175 -30.62 -12.09 2.87
N PHE A 176 -31.00 -11.77 1.64
CA PHE A 176 -30.09 -11.83 0.49
C PHE A 176 -28.92 -10.86 0.65
N SER A 177 -29.18 -9.61 1.09
CA SER A 177 -28.13 -8.62 1.37
C SER A 177 -27.13 -9.11 2.43
N LYS A 178 -27.57 -9.80 3.48
CA LYS A 178 -26.68 -10.39 4.48
C LYS A 178 -25.76 -11.47 3.90
N ILE A 179 -26.28 -12.31 3.01
CA ILE A 179 -25.46 -13.34 2.34
C ILE A 179 -24.41 -12.68 1.44
N VAL A 180 -24.79 -11.66 0.66
CA VAL A 180 -23.87 -10.92 -0.20
C VAL A 180 -22.78 -10.24 0.62
N ASN A 181 -23.13 -9.54 1.69
CA ASN A 181 -22.16 -8.86 2.56
C ASN A 181 -21.20 -9.87 3.23
N SER A 182 -21.71 -11.05 3.63
CA SER A 182 -20.87 -12.13 4.17
C SER A 182 -19.91 -12.68 3.11
N TYR A 183 -20.37 -12.86 1.88
CA TYR A 183 -19.54 -13.29 0.74
C TYR A 183 -18.43 -12.29 0.46
N GLU A 184 -18.77 -11.00 0.34
CA GLU A 184 -17.82 -9.93 0.12
C GLU A 184 -16.76 -9.83 1.24
N SER A 185 -17.19 -9.97 2.49
CA SER A 185 -16.27 -10.00 3.64
C SER A 185 -15.27 -11.16 3.57
N ILE A 186 -15.71 -12.35 3.13
CA ILE A 186 -14.82 -13.50 2.95
C ILE A 186 -13.83 -13.23 1.81
N LEU A 187 -14.28 -12.64 0.69
CA LEU A 187 -13.40 -12.29 -0.42
C LEU A 187 -12.33 -11.28 -0.02
N GLN A 188 -12.70 -10.26 0.77
CA GLN A 188 -11.74 -9.27 1.28
C GLN A 188 -10.67 -9.91 2.16
N LYS A 189 -10.99 -10.95 2.91
CA LYS A 189 -10.04 -11.70 3.76
C LYS A 189 -9.20 -12.70 2.96
N TYR A 190 -9.72 -13.24 1.87
CA TYR A 190 -9.02 -14.25 1.06
C TYR A 190 -7.96 -13.62 0.14
N LEU A 191 -8.21 -12.44 -0.43
CA LEU A 191 -7.27 -11.77 -1.33
C LEU A 191 -5.88 -11.56 -0.73
N PRO A 192 -5.72 -11.08 0.54
CA PRO A 192 -4.42 -10.99 1.19
C PRO A 192 -3.67 -12.32 1.29
N VAL A 193 -4.38 -13.43 1.47
CA VAL A 193 -3.76 -14.77 1.55
C VAL A 193 -3.18 -15.17 0.19
N ILE A 194 -3.94 -14.95 -0.89
CA ILE A 194 -3.46 -15.23 -2.26
C ILE A 194 -2.26 -14.36 -2.61
N THR A 195 -2.33 -13.07 -2.29
CA THR A 195 -1.23 -12.13 -2.57
C THR A 195 0.02 -12.46 -1.75
N ALA A 196 -0.13 -12.93 -0.51
CA ALA A 196 0.99 -13.40 0.30
C ALA A 196 1.63 -14.69 -0.28
N GLN A 197 0.81 -15.64 -0.76
CA GLN A 197 1.33 -16.82 -1.47
C GLN A 197 2.10 -16.43 -2.74
N ALA A 198 1.53 -15.52 -3.53
CA ALA A 198 2.18 -15.01 -4.74
C ALA A 198 3.49 -14.28 -4.40
N LYS A 199 3.55 -13.50 -3.31
CA LYS A 199 4.76 -12.80 -2.85
C LYS A 199 5.90 -13.76 -2.54
N ILE A 200 5.65 -14.93 -1.96
CA ILE A 200 6.70 -15.93 -1.70
C ILE A 200 7.42 -16.33 -2.99
N PHE A 201 6.68 -16.60 -4.07
CA PHE A 201 7.27 -16.95 -5.36
C PHE A 201 7.87 -15.75 -6.08
N TRP A 202 7.29 -14.55 -5.89
CA TRP A 202 7.87 -13.30 -6.37
C TRP A 202 9.27 -13.08 -5.80
N ASP A 203 9.45 -13.25 -4.49
CA ASP A 203 10.74 -13.13 -3.80
C ASP A 203 11.75 -14.23 -4.16
N LEU A 204 11.28 -15.32 -4.77
CA LEU A 204 12.11 -16.40 -5.34
C LEU A 204 12.43 -16.16 -6.83
N GLY A 205 11.86 -15.12 -7.46
CA GLY A 205 12.02 -14.86 -8.88
C GLY A 205 11.26 -15.82 -9.79
N ASN A 206 10.31 -16.59 -9.24
CA ASN A 206 9.49 -17.54 -10.01
C ASN A 206 8.17 -16.89 -10.44
N TYR A 207 8.25 -16.04 -11.46
CA TYR A 207 7.10 -15.24 -11.91
C TYR A 207 6.04 -16.05 -12.65
N GLU A 208 6.40 -17.19 -13.26
CA GLU A 208 5.44 -18.11 -13.89
C GLU A 208 4.49 -18.71 -12.85
N THR A 209 5.03 -19.07 -11.67
CA THR A 209 4.19 -19.56 -10.56
C THR A 209 3.32 -18.44 -9.99
N VAL A 210 3.84 -17.21 -9.88
CA VAL A 210 3.02 -16.03 -9.48
C VAL A 210 1.84 -15.86 -10.42
N GLU A 211 2.08 -15.89 -11.73
CA GLU A 211 1.03 -15.82 -12.75
C GLU A 211 0.02 -16.94 -12.55
N SER A 212 0.47 -18.19 -12.40
CA SER A 212 -0.41 -19.35 -12.26
C SER A 212 -1.31 -19.28 -11.01
N ILE A 213 -0.78 -18.76 -9.89
CA ILE A 213 -1.56 -18.53 -8.67
C ILE A 213 -2.65 -17.49 -8.90
N LEU A 214 -2.29 -16.35 -9.46
CA LEU A 214 -3.21 -15.23 -9.67
C LEU A 214 -4.24 -15.51 -10.79
N LYS A 215 -3.89 -16.35 -11.78
CA LYS A 215 -4.71 -16.66 -12.97
C LYS A 215 -5.55 -17.93 -12.82
N SER A 216 -5.51 -18.61 -11.66
CA SER A 216 -6.36 -19.78 -11.47
C SER A 216 -7.82 -19.40 -11.76
N ASN A 217 -8.55 -20.26 -12.50
CA ASN A 217 -9.90 -19.97 -12.97
C ASN A 217 -10.83 -19.51 -11.85
N GLU A 218 -10.70 -20.14 -10.66
CA GLU A 218 -11.49 -19.79 -9.49
C GLU A 218 -11.22 -18.36 -9.01
N ILE A 219 -9.95 -17.93 -9.00
CA ILE A 219 -9.53 -16.60 -8.54
C ILE A 219 -9.89 -15.54 -9.57
N GLN A 220 -9.65 -15.82 -10.84
CA GLN A 220 -9.96 -14.90 -11.93
C GLN A 220 -11.45 -14.57 -11.99
N ASP A 221 -12.32 -15.57 -11.89
CA ASP A 221 -13.77 -15.36 -11.93
C ASP A 221 -14.28 -14.53 -10.73
N ILE A 222 -13.61 -14.64 -9.58
CA ILE A 222 -13.98 -13.93 -8.35
C ILE A 222 -13.46 -12.48 -8.34
N TYR A 223 -12.20 -12.27 -8.77
CA TYR A 223 -11.51 -11.00 -8.60
C TYR A 223 -11.34 -10.18 -9.88
N ASN A 224 -11.96 -10.59 -10.99
CA ASN A 224 -11.83 -9.90 -12.28
C ASN A 224 -12.12 -8.39 -12.23
N GLU A 225 -12.99 -7.95 -11.34
CA GLU A 225 -13.29 -6.51 -11.12
C GLU A 225 -12.43 -5.86 -10.03
N ASN A 226 -11.63 -6.64 -9.30
CA ASN A 226 -10.82 -6.12 -8.20
C ASN A 226 -9.57 -5.41 -8.72
N GLN A 227 -9.44 -4.12 -8.40
CA GLN A 227 -8.33 -3.28 -8.85
C GLN A 227 -6.96 -3.80 -8.37
N THR A 228 -6.83 -4.23 -7.12
CA THR A 228 -5.58 -4.75 -6.55
C THR A 228 -5.13 -6.01 -7.28
N TRP A 229 -6.07 -6.92 -7.58
CA TRP A 229 -5.76 -8.12 -8.34
C TRP A 229 -5.29 -7.78 -9.76
N LYS A 230 -5.97 -6.86 -10.46
CA LYS A 230 -5.59 -6.39 -11.80
C LYS A 230 -4.17 -5.81 -11.81
N ILE A 231 -3.84 -4.98 -10.82
CA ILE A 231 -2.50 -4.40 -10.67
C ILE A 231 -1.45 -5.50 -10.51
N ASN A 232 -1.70 -6.48 -9.63
CA ASN A 232 -0.77 -7.59 -9.40
C ASN A 232 -0.61 -8.48 -10.64
N MET A 233 -1.68 -8.73 -11.40
CA MET A 233 -1.58 -9.41 -12.71
C MET A 233 -0.74 -8.63 -13.70
N GLY A 234 -0.97 -7.31 -13.80
CA GLY A 234 -0.15 -6.43 -14.63
C GLY A 234 1.33 -6.49 -14.24
N HIS A 235 1.65 -6.46 -12.96
CA HIS A 235 3.03 -6.58 -12.48
C HIS A 235 3.65 -7.95 -12.78
N ALA A 236 2.88 -9.04 -12.64
CA ALA A 236 3.35 -10.38 -12.96
C ALA A 236 3.72 -10.55 -14.43
N TYR A 237 2.94 -9.95 -15.35
CA TYR A 237 3.27 -9.93 -16.78
C TYR A 237 4.41 -8.96 -17.11
N PHE A 238 4.43 -7.79 -16.49
CA PHE A 238 5.45 -6.76 -16.73
C PHE A 238 6.86 -7.27 -16.44
N ILE A 239 7.05 -7.92 -15.27
CA ILE A 239 8.37 -8.38 -14.85
C ILE A 239 8.95 -9.50 -15.72
N GLN A 240 8.10 -10.23 -16.44
CA GLN A 240 8.53 -11.29 -17.35
C GLN A 240 9.10 -10.73 -18.67
N GLU A 241 8.99 -9.43 -18.93
CA GLU A 241 9.55 -8.68 -20.08
C GLU A 241 9.09 -9.16 -21.46
N THR A 242 8.43 -10.30 -21.56
CA THR A 242 7.91 -10.90 -22.81
C THR A 242 6.43 -10.63 -23.03
N TYR A 243 5.69 -10.33 -21.97
CA TYR A 243 4.22 -10.21 -22.00
C TYR A 243 3.73 -8.77 -21.82
N PHE A 244 4.43 -7.78 -22.39
CA PHE A 244 4.03 -6.37 -22.29
C PHE A 244 2.62 -6.10 -22.82
N ASN A 245 2.16 -6.80 -23.87
CA ASN A 245 0.80 -6.68 -24.37
C ASN A 245 -0.25 -7.04 -23.33
N GLU A 246 -0.01 -8.11 -22.55
CA GLU A 246 -0.93 -8.53 -21.49
C GLU A 246 -0.85 -7.56 -20.30
N ALA A 247 0.35 -7.13 -19.91
CA ALA A 247 0.54 -6.12 -18.86
C ALA A 247 -0.22 -4.82 -19.17
N ILE A 248 -0.13 -4.34 -20.41
CA ILE A 248 -0.84 -3.13 -20.86
C ILE A 248 -2.35 -3.27 -20.68
N LYS A 249 -2.95 -4.41 -21.04
CA LYS A 249 -4.41 -4.63 -20.91
C LYS A 249 -4.86 -4.40 -19.45
N TYR A 250 -4.15 -5.00 -18.49
CA TYR A 250 -4.49 -4.85 -17.08
C TYR A 250 -4.24 -3.43 -16.57
N TYR A 251 -3.11 -2.82 -16.93
CA TYR A 251 -2.78 -1.47 -16.51
C TYR A 251 -3.71 -0.42 -17.13
N LEU A 252 -4.07 -0.55 -18.42
CA LEU A 252 -5.02 0.34 -19.08
C LEU A 252 -6.43 0.21 -18.47
N ASP A 253 -6.84 -1.00 -18.11
CA ASP A 253 -8.13 -1.18 -17.47
C ASP A 253 -8.19 -0.46 -16.11
N VAL A 254 -7.13 -0.56 -15.30
CA VAL A 254 -7.00 0.19 -14.05
C VAL A 254 -6.97 1.71 -14.31
N TYR A 255 -6.19 2.15 -15.31
CA TYR A 255 -6.03 3.56 -15.66
C TYR A 255 -7.34 4.20 -16.15
N ASN A 256 -8.06 3.52 -17.04
CA ASN A 256 -9.30 4.04 -17.64
C ASN A 256 -10.49 4.04 -16.64
N ASN A 257 -10.50 3.15 -15.66
CA ASN A 257 -11.56 3.05 -14.67
C ASN A 257 -11.31 3.93 -13.43
N ALA A 258 -10.16 4.55 -13.31
CA ALA A 258 -9.86 5.45 -12.21
C ALA A 258 -10.60 6.79 -12.37
N THR A 259 -11.19 7.26 -11.28
CA THR A 259 -11.83 8.60 -11.23
C THR A 259 -10.79 9.72 -11.18
N ASP A 260 -9.63 9.44 -10.61
CA ASP A 260 -8.48 10.33 -10.51
C ASP A 260 -7.20 9.53 -10.81
N ILE A 261 -6.39 10.01 -11.75
CA ILE A 261 -5.14 9.39 -12.15
C ILE A 261 -4.13 9.38 -10.98
N LEU A 262 -4.18 10.39 -10.12
CA LEU A 262 -3.28 10.49 -8.96
C LEU A 262 -3.66 9.53 -7.82
N SER A 263 -4.83 8.90 -7.89
CA SER A 263 -5.22 7.83 -6.95
C SER A 263 -4.58 6.47 -7.29
N ILE A 264 -4.09 6.29 -8.53
CA ILE A 264 -3.40 5.07 -8.95
C ILE A 264 -1.96 5.13 -8.46
N PRO A 265 -1.36 4.01 -7.99
CA PRO A 265 0.05 4.00 -7.65
C PRO A 265 0.93 4.47 -8.83
N ALA A 266 1.82 5.42 -8.58
CA ALA A 266 2.69 5.99 -9.61
C ALA A 266 3.53 4.94 -10.36
N SER A 267 3.88 3.83 -9.69
CA SER A 267 4.56 2.68 -10.28
C SER A 267 3.74 1.99 -11.38
N VAL A 268 2.41 1.92 -11.24
CA VAL A 268 1.51 1.33 -12.24
C VAL A 268 1.53 2.17 -13.52
N VAL A 269 1.39 3.49 -13.37
CA VAL A 269 1.43 4.43 -14.50
C VAL A 269 2.79 4.40 -15.20
N ALA A 270 3.88 4.35 -14.43
CA ALA A 270 5.23 4.25 -14.97
C ALA A 270 5.45 2.92 -15.73
N ASN A 271 5.00 1.79 -15.18
CA ASN A 271 5.11 0.49 -15.83
C ASN A 271 4.26 0.43 -17.11
N LEU A 272 3.09 1.07 -17.12
CA LEU A 272 2.27 1.22 -18.32
C LEU A 272 3.04 1.98 -19.42
N CYS A 273 3.61 3.14 -19.08
CA CYS A 273 4.42 3.92 -20.03
C CYS A 273 5.61 3.12 -20.56
N VAL A 274 6.32 2.40 -19.69
CA VAL A 274 7.44 1.52 -20.11
C VAL A 274 6.96 0.43 -21.04
N SER A 275 5.87 -0.25 -20.72
CA SER A 275 5.32 -1.31 -21.58
C SER A 275 4.95 -0.81 -22.98
N LEU A 276 4.33 0.38 -23.06
CA LEU A 276 4.01 1.03 -24.35
C LEU A 276 5.29 1.39 -25.13
N ILE A 277 6.31 1.95 -24.48
CA ILE A 277 7.59 2.29 -25.11
C ILE A 277 8.32 1.02 -25.60
N MET A 278 8.23 -0.08 -24.86
CA MET A 278 8.83 -1.36 -25.28
C MET A 278 8.16 -1.93 -26.53
N LEU A 279 6.86 -1.69 -26.72
CA LEU A 279 6.09 -2.07 -27.92
C LEU A 279 6.13 -1.01 -29.03
N GLN A 280 6.93 0.06 -28.86
CA GLN A 280 7.05 1.19 -29.81
C GLN A 280 5.79 2.06 -29.94
N GLU A 281 4.84 1.96 -29.02
CA GLU A 281 3.66 2.82 -28.94
C GLU A 281 3.98 4.13 -28.19
N ASN A 282 4.98 4.85 -28.70
CA ASN A 282 5.55 6.02 -28.02
C ASN A 282 4.56 7.20 -27.91
N GLU A 283 3.64 7.35 -28.87
CA GLU A 283 2.63 8.42 -28.86
C GLU A 283 1.68 8.24 -27.68
N GLN A 284 1.15 7.03 -27.48
CA GLN A 284 0.27 6.74 -26.33
C GLN A 284 0.98 6.93 -25.00
N ALA A 285 2.24 6.47 -24.88
CA ALA A 285 3.04 6.70 -23.68
C ALA A 285 3.22 8.19 -23.38
N GLN A 286 3.46 9.01 -24.43
CA GLN A 286 3.65 10.44 -24.26
C GLN A 286 2.35 11.15 -23.86
N ASP A 287 1.20 10.73 -24.37
CA ASP A 287 -0.10 11.26 -24.00
C ASP A 287 -0.41 10.97 -22.53
N ILE A 288 -0.14 9.76 -22.04
CA ILE A 288 -0.31 9.42 -20.62
C ILE A 288 0.61 10.26 -19.73
N ILE A 289 1.88 10.41 -20.11
CA ILE A 289 2.84 11.22 -19.34
C ILE A 289 2.36 12.67 -19.25
N LYS A 290 1.88 13.23 -20.37
CA LYS A 290 1.35 14.59 -20.41
C LYS A 290 0.11 14.77 -19.53
N GLN A 291 -0.79 13.79 -19.53
CA GLN A 291 -1.97 13.82 -18.65
C GLN A 291 -1.56 13.80 -17.17
N VAL A 292 -0.59 12.99 -16.80
CA VAL A 292 -0.08 12.95 -15.42
C VAL A 292 0.54 14.29 -15.02
N GLU A 293 1.34 14.91 -15.91
CA GLU A 293 1.94 16.22 -15.70
C GLU A 293 0.86 17.31 -15.49
N GLU A 294 -0.21 17.30 -16.30
CA GLU A 294 -1.33 18.24 -16.19
C GLU A 294 -2.13 18.06 -14.90
N GLU A 295 -2.45 16.81 -14.52
CA GLU A 295 -3.24 16.53 -13.31
C GLU A 295 -2.42 16.80 -12.03
N GLU A 296 -1.14 16.44 -11.99
CA GLU A 296 -0.27 16.78 -10.86
C GLU A 296 -0.09 18.29 -10.71
N ALA A 297 0.04 19.04 -11.83
CA ALA A 297 0.10 20.49 -11.80
C ALA A 297 -1.19 21.13 -11.28
N LYS A 298 -2.36 20.59 -11.66
CA LYS A 298 -3.66 21.03 -11.14
C LYS A 298 -3.80 20.75 -9.64
N ALA A 299 -3.43 19.55 -9.22
CA ALA A 299 -3.46 19.14 -7.82
C ALA A 299 -2.53 20.00 -6.94
N MET A 300 -1.31 20.29 -7.43
CA MET A 300 -0.39 21.21 -6.75
C MET A 300 -0.91 22.63 -6.66
N ALA A 301 -1.65 23.11 -7.66
CA ALA A 301 -2.26 24.43 -7.63
C ALA A 301 -3.41 24.52 -6.61
N GLN A 302 -4.15 23.43 -6.41
CA GLN A 302 -5.25 23.36 -5.44
C GLN A 302 -4.73 23.13 -4.00
N ASN A 303 -3.73 22.28 -3.84
CA ASN A 303 -3.10 21.98 -2.56
C ASN A 303 -1.57 22.06 -2.65
N PRO A 304 -0.98 23.25 -2.42
CA PRO A 304 0.48 23.44 -2.49
C PRO A 304 1.26 22.66 -1.43
N GLU A 305 0.62 22.24 -0.35
CA GLU A 305 1.22 21.39 0.70
C GLU A 305 1.13 19.90 0.38
N GLY A 306 0.33 19.51 -0.61
CA GLY A 306 0.19 18.13 -1.05
C GLY A 306 1.50 17.55 -1.56
N GLN A 307 1.70 16.25 -1.34
CA GLN A 307 2.88 15.52 -1.81
C GLN A 307 2.49 14.63 -2.98
N TYR A 308 2.81 15.07 -4.19
CA TYR A 308 2.55 14.33 -5.42
C TYR A 308 3.89 13.89 -6.02
N PHE A 309 4.01 12.62 -6.40
CA PHE A 309 5.26 12.02 -6.86
C PHE A 309 5.13 11.28 -8.20
N HIS A 310 4.00 11.37 -8.86
CA HIS A 310 3.73 10.63 -10.09
C HIS A 310 4.66 11.06 -11.21
N VAL A 311 4.78 12.37 -11.46
CA VAL A 311 5.68 12.91 -12.49
C VAL A 311 7.14 12.53 -12.19
N CYS A 312 7.54 12.60 -10.92
CA CYS A 312 8.88 12.19 -10.51
C CYS A 312 9.16 10.72 -10.83
N ILE A 313 8.29 9.80 -10.38
CA ILE A 313 8.49 8.35 -10.57
C ILE A 313 8.44 7.97 -12.05
N VAL A 314 7.48 8.50 -12.82
CA VAL A 314 7.37 8.24 -14.25
C VAL A 314 8.62 8.70 -14.98
N ASN A 315 9.11 9.92 -14.72
CA ASN A 315 10.32 10.44 -15.35
C ASN A 315 11.59 9.67 -14.95
N LEU A 316 11.70 9.21 -13.69
CA LEU A 316 12.81 8.37 -13.25
C LEU A 316 12.84 7.05 -14.02
N ILE A 317 11.74 6.35 -14.11
CA ILE A 317 11.65 5.02 -14.72
C ILE A 317 11.83 5.13 -16.24
N VAL A 318 11.15 6.07 -16.89
CA VAL A 318 11.27 6.31 -18.34
C VAL A 318 12.68 6.78 -18.69
N GLY A 319 13.25 7.70 -17.90
CA GLY A 319 14.61 8.18 -18.08
C GLY A 319 15.63 7.05 -17.98
N THR A 320 15.49 6.16 -17.00
CA THR A 320 16.35 4.98 -16.84
C THR A 320 16.24 4.03 -18.03
N LEU A 321 15.02 3.81 -18.55
CA LEU A 321 14.81 3.00 -19.76
C LEU A 321 15.55 3.58 -20.99
N TYR A 322 15.47 4.89 -21.20
CA TYR A 322 16.21 5.52 -22.29
C TYR A 322 17.72 5.41 -22.13
N CYS A 323 18.23 5.54 -20.90
CA CYS A 323 19.64 5.29 -20.59
C CYS A 323 20.03 3.85 -20.89
N ALA A 324 19.21 2.87 -20.52
CA ALA A 324 19.45 1.45 -20.82
C ALA A 324 19.47 1.15 -22.34
N LYS A 325 18.72 1.93 -23.12
CA LYS A 325 18.72 1.86 -24.59
C LYS A 325 19.86 2.68 -25.24
N GLY A 326 20.76 3.26 -24.44
CA GLY A 326 21.93 4.04 -24.92
C GLY A 326 21.66 5.52 -25.22
N ASN A 327 20.44 6.02 -25.01
CA ASN A 327 20.11 7.42 -25.16
C ASN A 327 20.29 8.17 -23.80
N TYR A 328 21.55 8.32 -23.40
CA TYR A 328 21.90 8.89 -22.08
C TYR A 328 21.51 10.36 -21.93
N GLU A 329 21.70 11.17 -22.97
CA GLU A 329 21.44 12.61 -22.92
C GLU A 329 19.96 12.87 -22.60
N PHE A 330 19.08 12.24 -23.32
CA PHE A 330 17.64 12.35 -23.09
C PHE A 330 17.21 11.74 -21.74
N GLY A 331 17.73 10.54 -21.41
CA GLY A 331 17.38 9.85 -20.19
C GLY A 331 17.79 10.61 -18.93
N ILE A 332 19.05 11.08 -18.88
CA ILE A 332 19.56 11.86 -17.74
C ILE A 332 18.85 13.22 -17.64
N SER A 333 18.61 13.90 -18.76
CA SER A 333 17.85 15.15 -18.75
C SER A 333 16.46 14.98 -18.10
N ARG A 334 15.73 13.90 -18.44
CA ARG A 334 14.43 13.62 -17.80
C ARG A 334 14.54 13.34 -16.30
N ILE A 335 15.55 12.56 -15.89
CA ILE A 335 15.79 12.27 -14.48
C ILE A 335 16.09 13.56 -13.72
N LEU A 336 16.95 14.43 -14.24
CA LEU A 336 17.31 15.70 -13.60
C LEU A 336 16.12 16.65 -13.49
N VAL A 337 15.29 16.75 -14.55
CA VAL A 337 14.09 17.60 -14.55
C VAL A 337 13.13 17.16 -13.45
N SER A 338 12.98 15.85 -13.21
CA SER A 338 12.08 15.35 -12.19
C SER A 338 12.42 15.80 -10.78
N PHE A 339 13.70 16.12 -10.53
CA PHE A 339 14.18 16.58 -9.21
C PHE A 339 14.33 18.10 -9.06
N GLN A 340 14.30 18.87 -10.15
CA GLN A 340 14.51 20.33 -10.09
C GLN A 340 13.51 21.07 -9.20
N ASN A 341 12.29 20.60 -9.12
CA ASN A 341 11.21 21.20 -8.33
C ASN A 341 11.08 20.59 -6.93
N PHE A 342 11.97 19.67 -6.56
CA PHE A 342 11.85 18.92 -5.31
C PHE A 342 12.45 19.72 -4.14
N ARG A 343 11.63 20.54 -3.49
CA ARG A 343 12.00 21.24 -2.25
C ARG A 343 11.57 20.50 -0.99
N LYS A 344 10.77 19.42 -1.14
CA LYS A 344 10.18 18.67 -0.03
C LYS A 344 10.89 17.33 0.15
N ARG A 345 10.85 16.79 1.36
CA ARG A 345 11.38 15.46 1.68
C ARG A 345 10.63 14.40 0.87
N MET A 346 11.36 13.56 0.13
CA MET A 346 10.77 12.43 -0.60
C MET A 346 10.14 11.45 0.37
N ASN A 347 9.04 10.82 -0.03
CA ASN A 347 8.54 9.66 0.68
C ASN A 347 9.47 8.45 0.46
N MET A 348 9.33 7.43 1.30
CA MET A 348 10.21 6.23 1.28
C MET A 348 10.17 5.53 -0.08
N ASP A 349 9.00 5.38 -0.67
CA ASP A 349 8.82 4.67 -1.94
C ASP A 349 9.52 5.41 -3.09
N THR A 350 9.34 6.73 -3.18
CA THR A 350 10.00 7.55 -4.21
C THR A 350 11.52 7.51 -4.04
N TRP A 351 12.03 7.57 -2.79
CA TRP A 351 13.46 7.43 -2.52
C TRP A 351 13.99 6.06 -2.97
N TYR A 352 13.26 4.99 -2.70
CA TYR A 352 13.64 3.62 -3.11
C TYR A 352 13.69 3.49 -4.64
N TYR A 353 12.70 4.02 -5.36
CA TYR A 353 12.69 4.05 -6.81
C TYR A 353 13.85 4.88 -7.37
N ALA A 354 14.06 6.09 -6.86
CA ALA A 354 15.17 6.93 -7.24
C ALA A 354 16.51 6.21 -7.07
N LYS A 355 16.75 5.63 -5.89
CA LYS A 355 17.97 4.86 -5.61
C LYS A 355 18.17 3.71 -6.60
N ARG A 356 17.14 2.92 -6.90
CA ARG A 356 17.24 1.83 -7.87
C ARG A 356 17.55 2.33 -9.28
N CYS A 357 16.90 3.40 -9.72
CA CYS A 357 17.14 4.02 -11.02
C CYS A 357 18.59 4.51 -11.15
N PHE A 358 19.10 5.20 -10.13
CA PHE A 358 20.49 5.68 -10.14
C PHE A 358 21.51 4.53 -10.12
N LEU A 359 21.28 3.48 -9.31
CA LEU A 359 22.18 2.33 -9.30
C LEU A 359 22.20 1.61 -10.66
N SER A 360 21.04 1.42 -11.30
CA SER A 360 20.95 0.85 -12.64
C SER A 360 21.64 1.73 -13.68
N LEU A 361 21.47 3.04 -13.58
CA LEU A 361 22.13 4.00 -14.46
C LEU A 361 23.66 3.94 -14.32
N ILE A 362 24.18 3.99 -13.09
CA ILE A 362 25.62 3.89 -12.80
C ILE A 362 26.18 2.56 -13.32
N GLU A 363 25.48 1.44 -13.12
CA GLU A 363 25.88 0.13 -13.63
C GLU A 363 25.96 0.12 -15.16
N ASN A 364 24.97 0.68 -15.86
CA ASN A 364 24.97 0.78 -17.32
C ASN A 364 26.09 1.69 -17.84
N LEU A 365 26.33 2.84 -17.17
CA LEU A 365 27.41 3.74 -17.51
C LEU A 365 28.78 3.11 -17.25
N ALA A 366 28.95 2.35 -16.18
CA ALA A 366 30.21 1.65 -15.87
C ALA A 366 30.57 0.62 -16.93
N LYS A 367 29.60 0.01 -17.61
CA LYS A 367 29.82 -0.90 -18.74
C LYS A 367 30.30 -0.16 -20.02
N GLN A 368 30.15 1.18 -20.08
CA GLN A 368 30.41 2.00 -21.26
C GLN A 368 31.36 3.17 -20.97
N ILE A 369 32.27 3.00 -20.03
CA ILE A 369 33.19 4.05 -19.51
C ILE A 369 33.87 4.90 -20.60
N LEU A 370 34.19 4.29 -21.76
CA LEU A 370 34.88 4.98 -22.85
C LEU A 370 33.98 5.95 -23.65
N CYS A 371 32.65 5.92 -23.40
CA CYS A 371 31.69 6.68 -24.21
C CYS A 371 30.97 7.80 -23.43
N ILE A 372 31.30 8.03 -22.16
CA ILE A 372 30.63 9.06 -21.35
C ILE A 372 31.22 10.43 -21.69
N PRO A 373 30.41 11.36 -22.24
CA PRO A 373 30.86 12.76 -22.41
C PRO A 373 31.12 13.41 -21.05
N ASP A 374 32.22 14.17 -20.93
CA ASP A 374 32.62 14.86 -19.69
C ASP A 374 31.49 15.70 -19.07
N LYS A 375 30.65 16.30 -19.91
CA LYS A 375 29.52 17.11 -19.49
C LYS A 375 28.49 16.31 -18.67
N LEU A 376 28.14 15.13 -19.13
CA LEU A 376 27.19 14.25 -18.43
C LEU A 376 27.74 13.73 -17.10
N PHE A 377 29.04 13.43 -17.06
CA PHE A 377 29.71 13.03 -15.84
C PHE A 377 29.69 14.14 -14.79
N ILE A 378 29.94 15.39 -15.19
CA ILE A 378 29.87 16.54 -14.30
C ILE A 378 28.45 16.78 -13.80
N GLU A 379 27.44 16.66 -14.65
CA GLU A 379 26.03 16.78 -14.25
C GLU A 379 25.61 15.72 -13.20
N LEU A 380 26.06 14.47 -13.37
CA LEU A 380 25.81 13.39 -12.40
C LEU A 380 26.54 13.58 -11.07
N LEU A 381 27.74 14.13 -11.08
CA LEU A 381 28.50 14.40 -9.84
C LEU A 381 27.95 15.58 -9.04
N ASN A 382 27.27 16.51 -9.69
CA ASN A 382 26.68 17.68 -9.05
C ASN A 382 25.24 17.39 -8.52
N PHE A 383 24.71 16.23 -8.81
CA PHE A 383 23.41 15.75 -8.34
C PHE A 383 23.55 14.95 -7.06
#